data_354d18dbc0610328d538793a9eaf8db4
#
_entry.id   354d18dbc0610328d538793a9eaf8db4
#
_cell.length_a   1.000
_cell.length_b   1.000
_cell.length_c   1.000
_cell.angle_alpha   90.00
_cell.angle_beta   90.00
_cell.angle_gamma   90.00
#
_symmetry.space_group_name_H-M   'P 1'
#
loop_
_entity.id
_entity.type
_entity.pdbx_description
1 polymer ?
#
loop_
_entity_poly.entity_id
_entity_poly.type
_entity_poly.pdbx_seq_one_letter_code
_entity_poly.pdbx_strand_id
1 'polypeptide(L)'
;MEKALNIISNHIEKILSAEGFSRQEGENPKEVIFRGKDIAYSIIFEDSNNSFKFRSCGVNDSELDMEWKILSEWLFEPGVSTQKDAEMIALDFSEAITGLQKKQTVKPYKKKKELNKVVDLSFFINRLISFFPDLKEDFKYEKENYENFRYVYFVENKVVPKVNFLLKDSFQKDRIKKLAVLLNNMYSSGDLDVRGIVTTVILRNIDDTNGRAAMEGFMDEELKKAWKASDALKGKKIKPEKKKAKKKKSFIADTLQR
;
A
#
# COMPACT_ATOMS: atom_id res chain seq x y z
N MET A 1 10.99 3.16 16.70
CA MET A 1 10.49 1.85 16.27
C MET A 1 9.54 1.26 17.32
N GLU A 2 9.97 0.97 18.55
CA GLU A 2 9.14 0.36 19.61
C GLU A 2 7.81 1.08 19.88
N LYS A 3 7.83 2.41 19.99
CA LYS A 3 6.59 3.20 20.10
C LYS A 3 5.64 2.99 18.93
N ALA A 4 6.17 2.83 17.71
CA ALA A 4 5.35 2.58 16.53
C ALA A 4 4.75 1.17 16.57
N LEU A 5 5.52 0.15 16.93
CA LEU A 5 5.01 -1.21 17.13
C LEU A 5 3.88 -1.23 18.17
N ASN A 6 4.03 -0.51 19.28
CA ASN A 6 3.00 -0.41 20.30
C ASN A 6 1.73 0.28 19.79
N ILE A 7 1.84 1.35 19.00
CA ILE A 7 0.68 2.03 18.41
C ILE A 7 -0.08 1.09 17.47
N ILE A 8 0.65 0.42 16.58
CA ILE A 8 0.07 -0.50 15.60
C ILE A 8 -0.59 -1.68 16.32
N SER A 9 0.14 -2.34 17.23
CA SER A 9 -0.38 -3.52 17.94
C SER A 9 -1.57 -3.20 18.84
N ASN A 10 -1.58 -2.08 19.57
CA ASN A 10 -2.70 -1.68 20.40
C ASN A 10 -3.96 -1.35 19.58
N HIS A 11 -3.80 -0.84 18.37
CA HIS A 11 -4.92 -0.60 17.46
C HIS A 11 -5.52 -1.92 16.95
N ILE A 12 -4.67 -2.86 16.53
CA ILE A 12 -5.08 -4.19 16.05
C ILE A 12 -5.68 -5.03 17.19
N GLU A 13 -5.15 -4.94 18.39
CA GLU A 13 -5.66 -5.62 19.58
C GLU A 13 -7.12 -5.29 19.85
N LYS A 14 -7.52 -4.01 19.75
CA LYS A 14 -8.91 -3.59 19.95
C LYS A 14 -9.90 -4.28 19.00
N ILE A 15 -9.44 -4.61 17.79
CA ILE A 15 -10.26 -5.28 16.78
C ILE A 15 -10.30 -6.79 17.05
N LEU A 16 -9.11 -7.37 17.24
CA LEU A 16 -8.97 -8.82 17.34
C LEU A 16 -9.44 -9.37 18.69
N SER A 17 -9.30 -8.61 19.80
CA SER A 17 -9.80 -9.05 21.11
C SER A 17 -11.33 -9.20 21.13
N ALA A 18 -12.07 -8.37 20.38
CA ALA A 18 -13.50 -8.52 20.20
C ALA A 18 -13.90 -9.84 19.48
N GLU A 19 -12.96 -10.45 18.77
CA GLU A 19 -13.13 -11.70 18.04
C GLU A 19 -12.51 -12.91 18.76
N GLY A 20 -12.09 -12.74 20.00
CA GLY A 20 -11.56 -13.81 20.83
C GLY A 20 -10.07 -14.12 20.63
N PHE A 21 -9.31 -13.23 19.98
CA PHE A 21 -7.86 -13.37 19.90
C PHE A 21 -7.18 -12.88 21.19
N SER A 22 -6.13 -13.57 21.58
CA SER A 22 -5.23 -13.18 22.68
C SER A 22 -3.91 -12.67 22.16
N ARG A 23 -3.44 -11.55 22.75
CA ARG A 23 -2.13 -11.00 22.47
C ARG A 23 -1.04 -11.77 23.18
N GLN A 24 0.06 -12.06 22.50
CA GLN A 24 1.26 -12.70 23.00
C GLN A 24 2.49 -11.97 22.46
N GLU A 25 3.58 -11.98 23.21
CA GLU A 25 4.88 -11.53 22.69
C GLU A 25 5.46 -12.63 21.80
N GLY A 26 6.04 -12.25 20.66
CA GLY A 26 6.74 -13.15 19.78
C GLY A 26 8.12 -13.54 20.33
N GLU A 27 8.77 -14.53 19.73
CA GLU A 27 10.17 -14.87 20.04
C GLU A 27 11.14 -13.71 19.70
N ASN A 28 10.77 -12.91 18.70
CA ASN A 28 11.48 -11.70 18.35
C ASN A 28 10.93 -10.53 19.19
N PRO A 29 11.78 -9.74 19.90
CA PRO A 29 11.33 -8.59 20.71
C PRO A 29 10.66 -7.48 19.87
N LYS A 30 10.75 -7.55 18.54
CA LYS A 30 10.09 -6.65 17.60
C LYS A 30 8.84 -7.26 16.95
N GLU A 31 8.27 -8.26 17.59
CA GLU A 31 7.09 -8.99 17.13
C GLU A 31 6.02 -9.08 18.19
N VAL A 32 4.77 -8.89 17.76
CA VAL A 32 3.56 -9.13 18.57
C VAL A 32 2.68 -10.12 17.81
N ILE A 33 2.23 -11.17 18.50
CA ILE A 33 1.36 -12.22 17.95
C ILE A 33 -0.04 -12.08 18.55
N PHE A 34 -1.06 -12.21 17.73
CA PHE A 34 -2.46 -12.31 18.13
C PHE A 34 -2.96 -13.70 17.77
N ARG A 35 -3.24 -14.51 18.78
CA ARG A 35 -3.60 -15.90 18.62
C ARG A 35 -5.10 -16.09 18.75
N GLY A 36 -5.72 -16.62 17.71
CA GLY A 36 -7.09 -17.12 17.68
C GLY A 36 -7.14 -18.65 17.78
N LYS A 37 -8.33 -19.22 17.55
CA LYS A 37 -8.57 -20.66 17.59
C LYS A 37 -7.91 -21.40 16.41
N ASP A 38 -8.15 -20.94 15.19
CA ASP A 38 -7.76 -21.62 13.96
C ASP A 38 -6.73 -20.82 13.14
N ILE A 39 -6.49 -19.56 13.52
CA ILE A 39 -5.58 -18.63 12.83
C ILE A 39 -4.88 -17.73 13.85
N ALA A 40 -3.63 -17.38 13.55
CA ALA A 40 -2.89 -16.37 14.28
C ALA A 40 -2.43 -15.26 13.33
N TYR A 41 -2.34 -14.06 13.85
CA TYR A 41 -1.77 -12.89 13.17
C TYR A 41 -0.49 -12.45 13.89
N SER A 42 0.49 -11.93 13.13
CA SER A 42 1.71 -11.37 13.68
C SER A 42 1.98 -10.01 13.05
N ILE A 43 2.44 -9.08 13.90
CA ILE A 43 3.02 -7.81 13.50
C ILE A 43 4.50 -7.86 13.86
N ILE A 44 5.37 -7.82 12.87
CA ILE A 44 6.81 -7.85 13.06
C ILE A 44 7.48 -6.67 12.36
N PHE A 45 8.51 -6.11 12.99
CA PHE A 45 9.38 -5.14 12.34
C PHE A 45 10.67 -5.81 11.89
N GLU A 46 10.97 -5.73 10.58
CA GLU A 46 12.22 -6.23 10.00
C GLU A 46 13.21 -5.09 9.78
N ASP A 47 14.36 -5.17 10.44
CA ASP A 47 15.43 -4.17 10.29
C ASP A 47 16.08 -4.19 8.91
N SER A 48 16.15 -5.37 8.27
CA SER A 48 16.77 -5.52 6.94
C SER A 48 16.11 -4.65 5.88
N ASN A 49 14.80 -4.48 5.97
CA ASN A 49 13.98 -3.74 5.01
C ASN A 49 13.36 -2.47 5.62
N ASN A 50 13.61 -2.17 6.89
CA ASN A 50 12.94 -1.11 7.64
C ASN A 50 11.43 -1.16 7.42
N SER A 51 10.81 -2.33 7.62
CA SER A 51 9.38 -2.52 7.34
C SER A 51 8.64 -3.21 8.47
N PHE A 52 7.38 -2.77 8.69
CA PHE A 52 6.40 -3.53 9.45
C PHE A 52 5.70 -4.51 8.53
N LYS A 53 5.64 -5.78 8.93
CA LYS A 53 4.87 -6.81 8.23
C LYS A 53 3.71 -7.26 9.10
N PHE A 54 2.53 -7.32 8.51
CA PHE A 54 1.36 -7.97 9.07
C PHE A 54 1.21 -9.33 8.40
N ARG A 55 1.20 -10.39 9.19
CA ARG A 55 1.27 -11.78 8.72
C ARG A 55 0.17 -12.61 9.36
N SER A 56 -0.19 -13.74 8.73
CA SER A 56 -1.07 -14.75 9.30
C SER A 56 -0.50 -16.14 9.11
N CYS A 57 -0.78 -17.04 10.05
CA CYS A 57 -0.53 -18.49 9.92
C CYS A 57 -1.70 -19.27 10.48
N GLY A 58 -1.77 -20.58 10.17
CA GLY A 58 -2.72 -21.51 10.77
C GLY A 58 -2.35 -21.84 12.22
N VAL A 59 -3.34 -22.27 13.00
CA VAL A 59 -3.17 -22.85 14.33
C VAL A 59 -3.70 -24.27 14.28
N ASN A 60 -2.83 -25.26 14.52
CA ASN A 60 -3.15 -26.68 14.53
C ASN A 60 -2.85 -27.25 15.91
N ASP A 61 -3.79 -27.99 16.51
CA ASP A 61 -3.62 -28.63 17.82
C ASP A 61 -2.99 -27.73 18.90
N SER A 62 -3.39 -26.46 18.90
CA SER A 62 -2.83 -25.44 19.79
C SER A 62 -1.38 -25.04 19.51
N GLU A 63 -0.80 -25.34 18.36
CA GLU A 63 0.51 -24.86 17.91
C GLU A 63 0.39 -24.02 16.64
N LEU A 64 1.33 -23.07 16.45
CA LEU A 64 1.42 -22.30 15.22
C LEU A 64 2.06 -23.17 14.15
N ASP A 65 1.49 -23.19 12.93
CA ASP A 65 2.08 -23.94 11.81
C ASP A 65 3.38 -23.32 11.27
N MET A 66 3.76 -22.15 11.78
CA MET A 66 4.95 -21.37 11.43
C MET A 66 5.06 -20.99 9.94
N GLU A 67 4.07 -21.33 9.12
CA GLU A 67 3.99 -20.89 7.72
C GLU A 67 3.36 -19.50 7.61
N TRP A 68 4.11 -18.48 7.96
CA TRP A 68 3.64 -17.11 7.97
C TRP A 68 3.39 -16.55 6.56
N LYS A 69 2.16 -16.15 6.29
CA LYS A 69 1.75 -15.46 5.06
C LYS A 69 1.66 -13.96 5.33
N ILE A 70 2.43 -13.16 4.62
CA ILE A 70 2.38 -11.71 4.74
C ILE A 70 1.05 -11.21 4.13
N LEU A 71 0.27 -10.46 4.86
CA LEU A 71 -1.00 -9.87 4.44
C LEU A 71 -0.80 -8.42 3.98
N SER A 72 0.06 -7.69 4.68
CA SER A 72 0.46 -6.32 4.34
C SER A 72 1.88 -6.05 4.80
N GLU A 73 2.57 -5.13 4.12
CA GLU A 73 3.93 -4.68 4.46
C GLU A 73 4.05 -3.18 4.25
N TRP A 74 4.67 -2.50 5.22
CA TRP A 74 4.88 -1.07 5.21
C TRP A 74 6.30 -0.70 5.62
N LEU A 75 6.96 0.15 4.82
CA LEU A 75 8.23 0.74 5.22
C LEU A 75 8.00 1.70 6.39
N PHE A 76 8.86 1.60 7.38
CA PHE A 76 8.90 2.50 8.52
C PHE A 76 10.36 2.77 8.84
N GLU A 77 10.82 3.98 8.56
CA GLU A 77 12.21 4.36 8.75
C GLU A 77 12.40 4.95 10.15
N PRO A 78 13.07 4.24 11.09
CA PRO A 78 13.30 4.75 12.44
C PRO A 78 14.05 6.10 12.41
N GLY A 79 13.53 7.07 13.17
CA GLY A 79 14.06 8.44 13.18
C GLY A 79 13.52 9.40 12.11
N VAL A 80 12.83 8.90 11.11
CA VAL A 80 12.21 9.71 10.03
C VAL A 80 10.69 9.55 10.04
N SER A 81 10.20 8.32 10.14
CA SER A 81 8.76 8.04 10.21
C SER A 81 8.18 8.52 11.54
N THR A 82 6.98 9.05 11.47
CA THR A 82 6.29 9.71 12.58
C THR A 82 5.25 8.79 13.24
N GLN A 83 4.67 9.25 14.34
CA GLN A 83 3.52 8.57 14.94
C GLN A 83 2.33 8.43 13.98
N LYS A 84 2.09 9.44 13.12
CA LYS A 84 1.02 9.41 12.11
C LYS A 84 1.23 8.28 11.09
N ASP A 85 2.48 7.98 10.76
CA ASP A 85 2.78 6.86 9.85
C ASP A 85 2.46 5.52 10.52
N ALA A 86 2.74 5.38 11.82
CA ALA A 86 2.34 4.19 12.59
C ALA A 86 0.81 4.03 12.68
N GLU A 87 0.06 5.12 12.88
CA GLU A 87 -1.40 5.12 12.89
C GLU A 87 -1.98 4.72 11.52
N MET A 88 -1.35 5.16 10.43
CA MET A 88 -1.76 4.77 9.07
C MET A 88 -1.48 3.30 8.78
N ILE A 89 -0.34 2.77 9.22
CA ILE A 89 -0.02 1.35 9.14
C ILE A 89 -1.08 0.52 9.90
N ALA A 90 -1.46 0.98 11.08
CA ALA A 90 -2.47 0.32 11.89
C ALA A 90 -3.84 0.27 11.17
N LEU A 91 -4.23 1.33 10.49
CA LEU A 91 -5.48 1.38 9.70
C LEU A 91 -5.44 0.41 8.51
N ASP A 92 -4.32 0.35 7.77
CA ASP A 92 -4.16 -0.59 6.65
C ASP A 92 -4.20 -2.05 7.13
N PHE A 93 -3.54 -2.37 8.22
CA PHE A 93 -3.58 -3.71 8.81
C PHE A 93 -5.01 -4.09 9.27
N SER A 94 -5.77 -3.12 9.78
CA SER A 94 -7.18 -3.30 10.13
C SER A 94 -8.06 -3.61 8.90
N GLU A 95 -7.82 -2.92 7.78
CA GLU A 95 -8.51 -3.19 6.52
C GLU A 95 -8.19 -4.61 6.00
N ALA A 96 -6.95 -5.07 6.17
CA ALA A 96 -6.57 -6.43 5.81
C ALA A 96 -7.33 -7.49 6.61
N ILE A 97 -7.56 -7.29 7.91
CA ILE A 97 -8.36 -8.18 8.77
C ILE A 97 -9.82 -8.21 8.28
N THR A 98 -10.45 -7.04 8.16
CA THR A 98 -11.86 -6.93 7.78
C THR A 98 -12.12 -7.41 6.35
N GLY A 99 -11.16 -7.23 5.44
CA GLY A 99 -11.20 -7.75 4.07
C GLY A 99 -11.17 -9.28 3.99
N LEU A 100 -10.45 -9.94 4.89
CA LEU A 100 -10.43 -11.41 5.00
C LEU A 100 -11.75 -11.97 5.53
N GLN A 101 -12.37 -11.31 6.50
CA GLN A 101 -13.66 -11.73 7.07
C GLN A 101 -14.80 -11.67 6.05
N LYS A 102 -14.84 -10.66 5.20
CA LYS A 102 -15.83 -10.58 4.10
C LYS A 102 -15.66 -11.66 3.04
N LYS A 103 -14.46 -12.26 2.91
CA LYS A 103 -14.18 -13.36 1.97
C LYS A 103 -14.54 -14.74 2.51
N GLN A 104 -14.69 -14.92 3.83
CA GLN A 104 -15.10 -16.21 4.41
C GLN A 104 -16.58 -16.55 4.16
N THR A 105 -17.41 -15.60 3.77
CA THR A 105 -18.82 -15.82 3.42
C THR A 105 -19.07 -16.20 1.95
N VAL A 106 -18.04 -16.30 1.13
CA VAL A 106 -18.13 -16.68 -0.28
C VAL A 106 -17.32 -17.95 -0.54
N LYS A 107 -17.98 -18.98 -1.10
CA LYS A 107 -17.46 -20.35 -1.37
C LYS A 107 -16.08 -20.37 -2.04
N PRO A 108 -15.21 -21.36 -1.73
CA PRO A 108 -13.80 -21.36 -2.10
C PRO A 108 -13.60 -21.51 -3.62
N TYR A 109 -12.92 -20.56 -4.22
CA TYR A 109 -12.36 -20.70 -5.56
C TYR A 109 -11.00 -21.41 -5.48
N LYS A 110 -10.79 -22.42 -6.34
CA LYS A 110 -9.66 -23.35 -6.33
C LYS A 110 -8.29 -22.64 -6.32
N LYS A 111 -7.40 -23.10 -5.42
CA LYS A 111 -5.98 -22.73 -5.29
C LYS A 111 -5.26 -22.71 -6.64
N LYS A 112 -4.64 -21.59 -6.97
CA LYS A 112 -3.50 -21.51 -7.88
C LYS A 112 -2.22 -21.28 -7.06
N LYS A 113 -1.18 -22.04 -7.43
CA LYS A 113 0.14 -22.15 -6.82
C LYS A 113 0.83 -20.81 -6.52
N GLU A 114 1.65 -20.84 -5.46
CA GLU A 114 2.72 -19.93 -5.08
C GLU A 114 3.20 -19.01 -6.20
N LEU A 115 2.95 -17.73 -6.01
CA LEU A 115 3.69 -16.67 -6.68
C LEU A 115 4.19 -15.72 -5.58
N ASN A 116 5.47 -15.43 -5.62
CA ASN A 116 6.10 -14.32 -4.90
C ASN A 116 5.11 -13.15 -4.82
N LYS A 117 4.89 -12.61 -3.62
CA LYS A 117 3.93 -11.52 -3.43
C LYS A 117 4.32 -10.34 -4.28
N VAL A 118 3.72 -10.27 -5.43
CA VAL A 118 3.86 -9.15 -6.34
C VAL A 118 3.00 -8.01 -5.76
N VAL A 119 3.60 -6.87 -5.54
CA VAL A 119 2.92 -5.66 -5.05
C VAL A 119 1.87 -5.23 -6.05
N ASP A 120 0.64 -5.05 -5.59
CA ASP A 120 -0.48 -4.62 -6.41
C ASP A 120 -0.64 -3.08 -6.44
N LEU A 121 -1.53 -2.60 -7.31
CA LEU A 121 -1.81 -1.18 -7.47
C LEU A 121 -2.36 -0.52 -6.20
N SER A 122 -3.15 -1.23 -5.41
CA SER A 122 -3.73 -0.68 -4.18
C SER A 122 -2.64 -0.37 -3.15
N PHE A 123 -1.72 -1.30 -2.96
CA PHE A 123 -0.56 -1.10 -2.12
C PHE A 123 0.30 0.07 -2.62
N PHE A 124 0.58 0.12 -3.93
CA PHE A 124 1.38 1.19 -4.51
C PHE A 124 0.76 2.57 -4.28
N ILE A 125 -0.54 2.73 -4.49
CA ILE A 125 -1.24 4.00 -4.25
C ILE A 125 -1.18 4.40 -2.77
N ASN A 126 -1.37 3.46 -1.86
CA ASN A 126 -1.25 3.75 -0.43
C ASN A 126 0.16 4.25 -0.07
N ARG A 127 1.20 3.71 -0.71
CA ARG A 127 2.58 4.19 -0.56
C ARG A 127 2.76 5.62 -1.07
N LEU A 128 2.19 5.93 -2.23
CA LEU A 128 2.24 7.28 -2.77
C LEU A 128 1.49 8.29 -1.89
N ILE A 129 0.36 7.88 -1.29
CA ILE A 129 -0.38 8.72 -0.33
C ILE A 129 0.40 8.93 0.96
N SER A 130 1.12 7.90 1.45
CA SER A 130 2.01 8.06 2.60
C SER A 130 3.15 9.03 2.31
N PHE A 131 3.67 9.03 1.09
CA PHE A 131 4.71 9.94 0.65
C PHE A 131 4.18 11.37 0.40
N PHE A 132 2.96 11.50 -0.14
CA PHE A 132 2.25 12.75 -0.38
C PHE A 132 0.92 12.79 0.42
N PRO A 133 0.95 13.12 1.72
CA PRO A 133 -0.23 13.03 2.59
C PRO A 133 -1.42 13.89 2.16
N ASP A 134 -1.17 14.94 1.41
CA ASP A 134 -2.18 15.83 0.85
C ASP A 134 -3.03 15.19 -0.28
N LEU A 135 -2.65 14.00 -0.75
CA LEU A 135 -3.48 13.19 -1.67
C LEU A 135 -4.63 12.43 -0.99
N LYS A 136 -4.70 12.44 0.36
CA LYS A 136 -5.73 11.66 1.10
C LYS A 136 -7.15 12.03 0.72
N GLU A 137 -7.43 13.33 0.60
CA GLU A 137 -8.78 13.81 0.24
C GLU A 137 -9.16 13.42 -1.20
N ASP A 138 -8.23 13.54 -2.14
CA ASP A 138 -8.43 13.12 -3.53
C ASP A 138 -8.65 11.61 -3.61
N PHE A 139 -7.91 10.82 -2.84
CA PHE A 139 -8.06 9.36 -2.77
C PHE A 139 -9.43 8.95 -2.20
N LYS A 140 -9.85 9.60 -1.12
CA LYS A 140 -11.15 9.38 -0.51
C LYS A 140 -12.27 9.70 -1.49
N TYR A 141 -12.18 10.87 -2.15
CA TYR A 141 -13.13 11.28 -3.19
C TYR A 141 -13.24 10.24 -4.30
N GLU A 142 -12.11 9.73 -4.80
CA GLU A 142 -12.07 8.72 -5.85
C GLU A 142 -12.74 7.42 -5.41
N LYS A 143 -12.44 6.94 -4.20
CA LYS A 143 -13.06 5.72 -3.63
C LYS A 143 -14.57 5.85 -3.40
N GLU A 144 -15.05 7.02 -3.00
CA GLU A 144 -16.47 7.24 -2.66
C GLU A 144 -17.35 7.43 -3.89
N ASN A 145 -16.82 8.05 -4.94
CA ASN A 145 -17.65 8.47 -6.09
C ASN A 145 -17.62 7.50 -7.27
N TYR A 146 -16.66 6.58 -7.36
CA TYR A 146 -16.54 5.65 -8.49
C TYR A 146 -16.63 4.20 -8.05
N GLU A 147 -17.22 3.34 -8.91
CA GLU A 147 -17.36 1.89 -8.66
C GLU A 147 -16.00 1.21 -8.53
N ASN A 148 -15.07 1.59 -9.41
CA ASN A 148 -13.69 1.11 -9.39
C ASN A 148 -12.76 2.31 -9.25
N PHE A 149 -11.69 2.14 -8.45
CA PHE A 149 -10.65 3.14 -8.33
C PHE A 149 -9.91 3.27 -9.67
N ARG A 150 -9.75 4.49 -10.15
CA ARG A 150 -9.13 4.79 -11.45
C ARG A 150 -7.65 5.09 -11.27
N TYR A 151 -6.85 4.05 -11.18
CA TYR A 151 -5.42 4.11 -10.84
C TYR A 151 -4.61 5.00 -11.78
N VAL A 152 -4.75 4.79 -13.09
CA VAL A 152 -4.04 5.59 -14.13
C VAL A 152 -4.46 7.05 -14.04
N TYR A 153 -5.77 7.32 -13.98
CA TYR A 153 -6.30 8.67 -13.85
C TYR A 153 -5.80 9.38 -12.59
N PHE A 154 -5.84 8.68 -11.45
CA PHE A 154 -5.41 9.24 -10.17
C PHE A 154 -3.93 9.59 -10.18
N VAL A 155 -3.09 8.66 -10.65
CA VAL A 155 -1.64 8.89 -10.71
C VAL A 155 -1.30 10.00 -11.69
N GLU A 156 -1.87 10.00 -12.89
CA GLU A 156 -1.59 11.02 -13.91
C GLU A 156 -2.02 12.42 -13.45
N ASN A 157 -3.22 12.55 -12.86
CA ASN A 157 -3.81 13.87 -12.57
C ASN A 157 -3.54 14.39 -11.14
N LYS A 158 -3.17 13.50 -10.20
CA LYS A 158 -2.96 13.88 -8.80
C LYS A 158 -1.53 13.67 -8.33
N VAL A 159 -0.90 12.53 -8.67
CA VAL A 159 0.46 12.20 -8.22
C VAL A 159 1.52 12.91 -9.08
N VAL A 160 1.42 12.80 -10.41
CA VAL A 160 2.43 13.39 -11.33
C VAL A 160 2.65 14.89 -11.10
N PRO A 161 1.62 15.73 -10.91
CA PRO A 161 1.84 17.14 -10.58
C PRO A 161 2.64 17.34 -9.29
N LYS A 162 2.44 16.49 -8.26
CA LYS A 162 3.19 16.56 -7.01
C LYS A 162 4.64 16.13 -7.19
N VAL A 163 4.88 15.09 -8.00
CA VAL A 163 6.24 14.67 -8.37
C VAL A 163 6.97 15.79 -9.10
N ASN A 164 6.35 16.38 -10.12
CA ASN A 164 6.95 17.48 -10.87
C ASN A 164 7.19 18.72 -9.99
N PHE A 165 6.28 19.02 -9.07
CA PHE A 165 6.48 20.10 -8.10
C PHE A 165 7.69 19.84 -7.18
N LEU A 166 7.79 18.61 -6.64
CA LEU A 166 8.92 18.20 -5.80
C LEU A 166 10.26 18.31 -6.54
N LEU A 167 10.30 17.90 -7.79
CA LEU A 167 11.53 17.86 -8.60
C LEU A 167 12.05 19.24 -9.00
N LYS A 168 11.21 20.27 -9.02
CA LYS A 168 11.63 21.66 -9.27
C LYS A 168 12.39 22.29 -8.11
N ASP A 169 12.26 21.75 -6.91
CA ASP A 169 12.90 22.26 -5.71
C ASP A 169 14.22 21.51 -5.43
N SER A 170 15.33 22.11 -5.85
CA SER A 170 16.67 21.56 -5.67
C SER A 170 17.11 21.39 -4.21
N PHE A 171 16.42 22.04 -3.26
CA PHE A 171 16.70 21.91 -1.82
C PHE A 171 16.10 20.63 -1.21
N GLN A 172 15.21 19.95 -1.89
CA GLN A 172 14.54 18.74 -1.39
C GLN A 172 15.22 17.42 -1.82
N LYS A 173 16.55 17.40 -1.92
CA LYS A 173 17.33 16.22 -2.37
C LYS A 173 16.97 14.94 -1.61
N ASP A 174 16.79 15.02 -0.29
CA ASP A 174 16.44 13.86 0.53
C ASP A 174 15.05 13.30 0.20
N ARG A 175 14.08 14.19 -0.07
CA ARG A 175 12.75 13.74 -0.51
C ARG A 175 12.79 13.14 -1.90
N ILE A 176 13.57 13.73 -2.81
CA ILE A 176 13.78 13.19 -4.17
C ILE A 176 14.41 11.77 -4.08
N LYS A 177 15.43 11.61 -3.24
CA LYS A 177 16.06 10.30 -2.98
C LYS A 177 15.03 9.29 -2.44
N LYS A 178 14.22 9.68 -1.44
CA LYS A 178 13.18 8.80 -0.87
C LYS A 178 12.14 8.40 -1.91
N LEU A 179 11.72 9.32 -2.78
CA LEU A 179 10.81 9.02 -3.87
C LEU A 179 11.43 8.04 -4.87
N ALA A 180 12.70 8.23 -5.26
CA ALA A 180 13.40 7.32 -6.15
C ALA A 180 13.50 5.91 -5.57
N VAL A 181 13.86 5.79 -4.28
CA VAL A 181 13.90 4.50 -3.56
C VAL A 181 12.52 3.84 -3.53
N LEU A 182 11.46 4.62 -3.25
CA LEU A 182 10.09 4.10 -3.30
C LEU A 182 9.76 3.53 -4.68
N LEU A 183 10.05 4.28 -5.74
CA LEU A 183 9.76 3.83 -7.11
C LEU A 183 10.62 2.63 -7.52
N ASN A 184 11.89 2.54 -7.10
CA ASN A 184 12.73 1.36 -7.30
C ASN A 184 12.08 0.12 -6.68
N ASN A 185 11.69 0.21 -5.40
CA ASN A 185 11.07 -0.90 -4.68
C ASN A 185 9.75 -1.33 -5.32
N MET A 186 8.92 -0.36 -5.72
CA MET A 186 7.65 -0.65 -6.38
C MET A 186 7.83 -1.24 -7.78
N TYR A 187 8.84 -0.82 -8.52
CA TYR A 187 9.15 -1.38 -9.82
C TYR A 187 9.68 -2.81 -9.72
N SER A 188 10.60 -3.08 -8.79
CA SER A 188 11.21 -4.42 -8.63
C SER A 188 10.22 -5.47 -8.12
N SER A 189 9.37 -5.12 -7.13
CA SER A 189 8.42 -6.03 -6.47
C SER A 189 6.99 -5.94 -7.03
N GLY A 190 6.68 -4.95 -7.86
CA GLY A 190 5.35 -4.71 -8.41
C GLY A 190 4.94 -5.66 -9.52
N ASP A 191 3.62 -5.82 -9.70
CA ASP A 191 3.05 -6.48 -10.87
C ASP A 191 3.25 -5.66 -12.16
N LEU A 192 2.77 -6.17 -13.28
CA LEU A 192 2.90 -5.48 -14.57
C LEU A 192 2.18 -4.14 -14.59
N ASP A 193 1.08 -4.01 -13.86
CA ASP A 193 0.30 -2.78 -13.79
C ASP A 193 1.04 -1.72 -12.96
N VAL A 194 1.61 -2.09 -11.80
CA VAL A 194 2.47 -1.21 -10.99
C VAL A 194 3.69 -0.77 -11.79
N ARG A 195 4.42 -1.69 -12.43
CA ARG A 195 5.57 -1.38 -13.29
C ARG A 195 5.18 -0.44 -14.43
N GLY A 196 4.03 -0.69 -15.04
CA GLY A 196 3.45 0.15 -16.08
C GLY A 196 3.19 1.57 -15.60
N ILE A 197 2.53 1.74 -14.45
CA ILE A 197 2.25 3.06 -13.88
C ILE A 197 3.54 3.79 -13.51
N VAL A 198 4.48 3.11 -12.84
CA VAL A 198 5.78 3.72 -12.51
C VAL A 198 6.46 4.27 -13.75
N THR A 199 6.60 3.48 -14.79
CA THR A 199 7.38 3.88 -15.98
C THR A 199 6.62 4.77 -16.94
N THR A 200 5.36 4.40 -17.28
CA THR A 200 4.63 5.04 -18.38
C THR A 200 3.71 6.17 -17.92
N VAL A 201 3.38 6.23 -16.62
CA VAL A 201 2.55 7.32 -16.08
C VAL A 201 3.39 8.29 -15.25
N ILE A 202 4.21 7.83 -14.30
CA ILE A 202 4.99 8.73 -13.44
C ILE A 202 6.24 9.21 -14.17
N LEU A 203 7.18 8.29 -14.45
CA LEU A 203 8.51 8.68 -14.93
C LEU A 203 8.49 9.34 -16.31
N ARG A 204 7.64 8.88 -17.20
CA ARG A 204 7.50 9.47 -18.53
C ARG A 204 6.99 10.92 -18.50
N ASN A 205 6.19 11.28 -17.52
CA ASN A 205 5.59 12.61 -17.37
C ASN A 205 6.41 13.53 -16.44
N ILE A 206 7.68 13.22 -16.20
CA ILE A 206 8.62 14.15 -15.57
C ILE A 206 9.12 15.10 -16.64
N ASP A 207 8.77 16.38 -16.48
CA ASP A 207 9.02 17.43 -17.47
C ASP A 207 10.37 18.13 -17.25
N ASP A 208 10.81 18.26 -15.98
CA ASP A 208 12.03 18.99 -15.64
C ASP A 208 13.28 18.15 -15.87
N THR A 209 14.19 18.64 -16.72
CA THR A 209 15.45 17.94 -17.05
C THR A 209 16.40 17.84 -15.86
N ASN A 210 16.46 18.87 -15.01
CA ASN A 210 17.34 18.87 -13.83
C ASN A 210 16.78 17.92 -12.76
N GLY A 211 15.48 17.96 -12.54
CA GLY A 211 14.79 17.01 -11.65
C GLY A 211 14.90 15.57 -12.13
N ARG A 212 14.85 15.35 -13.45
CA ARG A 212 15.10 14.05 -14.06
C ARG A 212 16.50 13.54 -13.72
N ALA A 213 17.53 14.34 -13.98
CA ALA A 213 18.91 13.98 -13.69
C ALA A 213 19.15 13.71 -12.19
N ALA A 214 18.55 14.54 -11.31
CA ALA A 214 18.62 14.35 -9.86
C ALA A 214 17.99 13.01 -9.44
N MET A 215 16.86 12.66 -10.02
CA MET A 215 16.15 11.42 -9.71
C MET A 215 16.87 10.17 -10.26
N GLU A 216 17.39 10.24 -11.49
CA GLU A 216 18.20 9.16 -12.10
C GLU A 216 19.41 8.80 -11.23
N GLY A 217 20.02 9.77 -10.53
CA GLY A 217 21.16 9.55 -9.65
C GLY A 217 20.87 8.62 -8.46
N PHE A 218 19.59 8.45 -8.08
CA PHE A 218 19.16 7.59 -6.98
C PHE A 218 18.42 6.32 -7.42
N MET A 219 18.29 6.10 -8.73
CA MET A 219 17.63 4.91 -9.29
C MET A 219 18.62 3.78 -9.53
N ASP A 220 18.11 2.55 -9.44
CA ASP A 220 18.85 1.37 -9.88
C ASP A 220 18.89 1.26 -11.43
N GLU A 221 19.81 0.43 -11.93
CA GLU A 221 20.02 0.30 -13.37
C GLU A 221 18.82 -0.31 -14.11
N GLU A 222 18.03 -1.14 -13.43
CA GLU A 222 16.85 -1.77 -14.02
C GLU A 222 15.77 -0.71 -14.29
N LEU A 223 15.46 0.12 -13.29
CA LEU A 223 14.47 1.17 -13.44
C LEU A 223 14.94 2.26 -14.42
N LYS A 224 16.22 2.61 -14.43
CA LYS A 224 16.80 3.54 -15.43
C LYS A 224 16.60 3.04 -16.86
N LYS A 225 16.88 1.76 -17.11
CA LYS A 225 16.66 1.13 -18.42
C LYS A 225 15.19 1.16 -18.81
N ALA A 226 14.31 0.81 -17.90
CA ALA A 226 12.86 0.85 -18.12
C ALA A 226 12.36 2.28 -18.39
N TRP A 227 12.87 3.29 -17.68
CA TRP A 227 12.54 4.69 -17.94
C TRP A 227 12.96 5.13 -19.34
N LYS A 228 14.21 4.87 -19.74
CA LYS A 228 14.70 5.16 -21.10
C LYS A 228 13.86 4.47 -22.18
N ALA A 229 13.49 3.21 -21.96
CA ALA A 229 12.60 2.50 -22.87
C ALA A 229 11.20 3.12 -22.97
N SER A 230 10.66 3.66 -21.86
CA SER A 230 9.37 4.33 -21.84
C SER A 230 9.36 5.67 -22.58
N ASP A 231 10.51 6.32 -22.74
CA ASP A 231 10.64 7.56 -23.54
C ASP A 231 10.28 7.35 -25.02
N ALA A 232 10.48 6.15 -25.56
CA ALA A 232 10.04 5.80 -26.90
C ALA A 232 8.50 5.82 -27.06
N LEU A 233 7.78 5.83 -25.95
CA LEU A 233 6.33 5.92 -25.90
C LEU A 233 5.82 7.35 -25.66
N LYS A 234 6.70 8.36 -25.58
CA LYS A 234 6.31 9.76 -25.45
C LYS A 234 5.34 10.15 -26.59
N GLY A 235 4.25 10.84 -26.20
CA GLY A 235 3.18 11.21 -27.13
C GLY A 235 2.07 10.19 -27.35
N LYS A 236 2.24 8.93 -26.94
CA LYS A 236 1.16 7.95 -26.96
C LYS A 236 0.28 8.13 -25.71
N LYS A 237 -1.01 8.45 -25.93
CA LYS A 237 -1.96 8.58 -24.82
C LYS A 237 -2.28 7.21 -24.22
N ILE A 238 -2.11 7.11 -22.89
CA ILE A 238 -2.63 5.96 -22.14
C ILE A 238 -4.14 6.19 -22.02
N LYS A 239 -4.94 5.16 -22.31
CA LYS A 239 -6.39 5.26 -22.14
C LYS A 239 -6.69 5.19 -20.65
N PRO A 240 -7.26 6.25 -20.04
CA PRO A 240 -7.69 6.19 -18.65
C PRO A 240 -8.87 5.25 -18.49
N GLU A 241 -9.05 4.74 -17.27
CA GLU A 241 -10.18 3.89 -16.93
C GLU A 241 -11.50 4.60 -17.14
N LYS A 242 -12.53 3.84 -17.52
CA LYS A 242 -13.88 4.37 -17.77
C LYS A 242 -14.50 4.91 -16.47
N LYS A 243 -15.08 6.09 -16.52
CA LYS A 243 -15.84 6.68 -15.41
C LYS A 243 -17.15 5.90 -15.22
N LYS A 244 -17.22 5.07 -14.19
CA LYS A 244 -18.46 4.46 -13.71
C LYS A 244 -18.74 5.03 -12.31
N ALA A 245 -19.62 6.03 -12.24
CA ALA A 245 -20.05 6.60 -10.97
C ALA A 245 -20.85 5.56 -10.16
N LYS A 246 -20.64 5.53 -8.84
CA LYS A 246 -21.48 4.74 -7.93
C LYS A 246 -22.91 5.23 -8.02
N LYS A 247 -23.87 4.34 -8.29
CA LYS A 247 -25.29 4.65 -8.16
C LYS A 247 -25.57 5.00 -6.70
N LYS A 248 -26.00 6.23 -6.44
CA LYS A 248 -26.54 6.60 -5.13
C LYS A 248 -27.72 5.66 -4.86
N LYS A 249 -27.67 4.86 -3.79
CA LYS A 249 -28.84 4.14 -3.30
C LYS A 249 -29.85 5.21 -2.94
N SER A 250 -30.92 5.37 -3.72
CA SER A 250 -32.07 6.13 -3.29
C SER A 250 -32.66 5.38 -2.11
N PHE A 251 -32.61 5.97 -0.93
CA PHE A 251 -33.46 5.57 0.18
C PHE A 251 -34.89 5.93 -0.27
N ILE A 252 -35.59 4.97 -0.78
CA ILE A 252 -37.04 5.05 -0.84
C ILE A 252 -37.48 4.85 0.59
N ALA A 253 -37.79 5.97 1.26
CA ALA A 253 -38.54 5.94 2.50
C ALA A 253 -39.91 5.41 2.10
N ASP A 254 -40.19 4.14 2.39
CA ASP A 254 -41.53 3.58 2.41
C ASP A 254 -42.29 4.31 3.50
N THR A 255 -43.02 5.32 3.07
CA THR A 255 -44.09 5.94 3.86
C THR A 255 -45.24 4.94 3.87
N LEU A 256 -45.25 4.08 4.87
CA LEU A 256 -46.44 3.36 5.27
C LEU A 256 -47.45 4.38 5.80
N GLN A 257 -48.32 4.86 4.93
CA GLN A 257 -49.65 5.32 5.30
C GLN A 257 -50.48 4.05 5.59
N ARG A 258 -50.80 3.85 6.83
CA ARG A 258 -52.15 3.48 7.32
C ARG A 258 -52.13 3.39 8.83
#